data_d5f456c58b701a684723f744526d3908
#
_entry.id   d5f456c58b701a684723f744526d3908
#
_cell.length_a   1.000
_cell.length_b   1.000
_cell.length_c   1.000
_cell.angle_alpha   90.00
_cell.angle_beta   90.00
_cell.angle_gamma   90.00
#
_symmetry.space_group_name_H-M   'P 1'
#
loop_
_entity.id
_entity.type
_entity.pdbx_description
1 polymer ?
#
loop_
_entity_poly.entity_id
_entity_poly.type
_entity_poly.pdbx_seq_one_letter_code
_entity_poly.pdbx_strand_id
1 'polypeptide(L)'
;MMEELRPLCTKSDFLLLSVLPKSKKLKVWFLDSNSLTEFWFVDFLGRQSFRFKVSCHEMNLPSFLSEQVTIWPYTNSDAQYAAAFEQIQTIILNGKIEKLVLSRIWEEAFNSVDALNLFLELSQVYKNHALYWLRHPEIGEWMGASPELLLKKNGKRIFTHALAGTLGLQNGPFGTKEKEEHLMVSRFIKETFLNWGASQIELVGPYEWETGKIKHLKTDISADYAGNELDILLALHPSPAVSGLPKQEAITAIQNIEKHNRAFYTGFFGWKQPEHSEFFVNLRCLEMHQNKVRFYVGGGITAQSQLHREFEETEEKRMALYPYWKKHAY
;
A
#
# COMPACT_ATOMS: atom_id res chain seq x y z
N MET A 1 17.58 16.75 16.75
CA MET A 1 16.61 15.94 15.99
C MET A 1 16.72 14.45 16.30
N MET A 2 17.81 13.73 15.97
CA MET A 2 17.92 12.29 16.32
C MET A 2 17.85 12.04 17.82
N GLU A 3 18.48 12.90 18.65
CA GLU A 3 18.43 12.87 20.11
C GLU A 3 17.01 13.13 20.65
N GLU A 4 16.19 13.92 19.95
CA GLU A 4 14.81 14.19 20.33
C GLU A 4 13.86 13.08 19.91
N LEU A 5 14.08 12.44 18.74
CA LEU A 5 13.22 11.39 18.21
C LEU A 5 13.43 10.03 18.89
N ARG A 6 14.68 9.64 19.20
CA ARG A 6 14.97 8.33 19.82
C ARG A 6 14.17 8.05 21.10
N PRO A 7 14.06 8.97 22.07
CA PRO A 7 13.26 8.73 23.26
C PRO A 7 11.76 8.52 22.96
N LEU A 8 11.21 9.25 21.97
CA LEU A 8 9.82 9.07 21.55
C LEU A 8 9.59 7.69 20.91
N CYS A 9 10.53 7.25 20.07
CA CYS A 9 10.44 5.97 19.40
C CYS A 9 10.57 4.76 20.34
N THR A 10 11.22 4.91 21.50
CA THR A 10 11.46 3.81 22.44
C THR A 10 10.47 3.72 23.58
N LYS A 11 9.84 4.82 23.99
CA LYS A 11 9.07 4.92 25.25
C LYS A 11 7.58 5.18 25.06
N SER A 12 7.14 5.54 23.88
CA SER A 12 5.73 5.91 23.65
C SER A 12 4.90 4.71 23.25
N ASP A 13 3.75 4.51 23.90
CA ASP A 13 2.75 3.52 23.49
C ASP A 13 2.09 3.91 22.17
N PHE A 14 1.95 5.22 21.89
CA PHE A 14 1.54 5.74 20.59
C PHE A 14 2.73 6.43 19.91
N LEU A 15 3.04 5.97 18.71
CA LEU A 15 4.02 6.59 17.82
C LEU A 15 3.42 6.66 16.42
N LEU A 16 3.42 7.82 15.82
CA LEU A 16 3.12 7.98 14.41
C LEU A 16 4.10 8.97 13.79
N LEU A 17 4.95 8.45 12.91
CA LEU A 17 5.80 9.25 12.02
C LEU A 17 5.29 9.14 10.60
N SER A 18 5.40 10.20 9.82
CA SER A 18 5.07 10.14 8.39
C SER A 18 5.90 11.09 7.53
N VAL A 19 6.04 10.72 6.26
CA VAL A 19 6.56 11.57 5.19
C VAL A 19 5.65 11.43 4.00
N LEU A 20 5.04 12.52 3.56
CA LEU A 20 4.15 12.54 2.39
C LEU A 20 4.95 12.57 1.08
N PRO A 21 4.36 12.12 -0.04
CA PRO A 21 5.04 12.11 -1.34
C PRO A 21 5.63 13.49 -1.70
N LYS A 22 6.86 13.46 -2.18
CA LYS A 22 7.65 14.67 -2.55
C LYS A 22 7.93 15.63 -1.39
N SER A 23 7.56 15.32 -0.16
CA SER A 23 7.87 16.12 1.02
C SER A 23 9.32 15.94 1.44
N LYS A 24 9.93 17.01 1.91
CA LYS A 24 11.23 17.01 2.61
C LYS A 24 11.05 17.13 4.12
N LYS A 25 9.82 17.01 4.61
CA LYS A 25 9.46 17.16 6.01
C LYS A 25 9.06 15.81 6.60
N LEU A 26 9.65 15.47 7.74
CA LEU A 26 9.20 14.44 8.65
C LEU A 26 8.11 15.04 9.53
N LYS A 27 6.98 14.38 9.64
CA LYS A 27 5.89 14.73 10.55
C LYS A 27 5.90 13.75 11.72
N VAL A 28 5.97 14.28 12.93
CA VAL A 28 5.80 13.56 14.19
C VAL A 28 4.41 13.90 14.70
N TRP A 29 3.56 12.90 14.91
CA TRP A 29 2.18 13.08 15.28
C TRP A 29 1.95 12.70 16.74
N PHE A 30 1.12 13.47 17.41
CA PHE A 30 0.76 13.29 18.82
C PHE A 30 -0.76 13.19 18.93
N LEU A 31 -1.24 12.38 19.86
CA LEU A 31 -2.67 12.34 20.19
C LEU A 31 -3.10 13.71 20.72
N ASP A 32 -4.16 14.26 20.15
CA ASP A 32 -4.70 15.58 20.50
C ASP A 32 -6.22 15.59 20.32
N SER A 33 -6.94 15.47 21.41
CA SER A 33 -8.41 15.41 21.42
C SER A 33 -9.09 16.68 20.88
N ASN A 34 -8.38 17.81 20.84
CA ASN A 34 -8.90 19.09 20.34
C ASN A 34 -8.58 19.31 18.85
N SER A 35 -7.75 18.45 18.25
CA SER A 35 -7.40 18.60 16.83
C SER A 35 -8.60 18.35 15.92
N LEU A 36 -8.63 19.08 14.81
CA LEU A 36 -9.52 18.84 13.68
C LEU A 36 -8.90 17.88 12.66
N THR A 37 -7.65 17.48 12.84
CA THR A 37 -6.97 16.49 12.00
C THR A 37 -7.15 15.11 12.60
N GLU A 38 -7.64 14.19 11.79
CA GLU A 38 -7.72 12.77 12.14
C GLU A 38 -6.73 11.97 11.30
N PHE A 39 -6.04 11.01 11.92
CA PHE A 39 -5.34 9.94 11.24
C PHE A 39 -6.18 8.68 11.25
N TRP A 40 -6.33 8.03 10.10
CA TRP A 40 -7.12 6.81 9.92
C TRP A 40 -6.21 5.66 9.52
N PHE A 41 -6.44 4.49 10.13
CA PHE A 41 -5.78 3.24 9.79
C PHE A 41 -6.82 2.13 9.75
N VAL A 42 -7.06 1.59 8.55
CA VAL A 42 -8.21 0.73 8.25
C VAL A 42 -7.74 -0.57 7.62
N ASP A 43 -8.32 -1.68 8.05
CA ASP A 43 -7.99 -3.01 7.56
C ASP A 43 -8.48 -3.28 6.13
N PHE A 44 -8.06 -4.42 5.56
CA PHE A 44 -8.43 -4.83 4.19
C PHE A 44 -9.94 -4.90 3.97
N LEU A 45 -10.71 -5.36 4.95
CA LEU A 45 -12.15 -5.51 4.82
C LEU A 45 -12.94 -4.26 5.19
N GLY A 46 -12.29 -3.22 5.70
CA GLY A 46 -12.93 -2.02 6.22
C GLY A 46 -13.70 -2.25 7.53
N ARG A 47 -13.49 -3.38 8.21
CA ARG A 47 -14.19 -3.77 9.44
C ARG A 47 -13.53 -3.23 10.69
N GLN A 48 -12.19 -3.18 10.70
CA GLN A 48 -11.40 -2.57 11.76
C GLN A 48 -10.92 -1.19 11.29
N SER A 49 -11.36 -0.16 11.97
CA SER A 49 -11.04 1.23 11.63
C SER A 49 -10.59 1.94 12.91
N PHE A 50 -9.32 2.28 12.94
CA PHE A 50 -8.74 3.10 14.00
C PHE A 50 -8.64 4.55 13.52
N ARG A 51 -9.17 5.46 14.33
CA ARG A 51 -9.23 6.90 14.03
C ARG A 51 -8.71 7.67 15.23
N PHE A 52 -7.66 8.42 15.01
CA PHE A 52 -6.98 9.18 16.04
C PHE A 52 -7.05 10.66 15.71
N LYS A 53 -7.53 11.48 16.64
CA LYS A 53 -7.32 12.92 16.55
C LYS A 53 -5.87 13.23 16.87
N VAL A 54 -5.18 13.92 15.97
CA VAL A 54 -3.74 14.11 16.03
C VAL A 54 -3.35 15.53 15.67
N SER A 55 -2.34 16.07 16.34
CA SER A 55 -1.59 17.26 15.93
C SER A 55 -0.19 16.86 15.50
N CYS A 56 0.45 17.63 14.64
CA CYS A 56 1.78 17.29 14.16
C CYS A 56 2.81 18.37 14.44
N HIS A 57 4.05 17.91 14.66
CA HIS A 57 5.25 18.72 14.61
C HIS A 57 6.06 18.36 13.36
N GLU A 58 6.47 19.35 12.58
CA GLU A 58 7.24 19.15 11.36
C GLU A 58 8.73 19.40 11.59
N MET A 59 9.56 18.48 11.10
CA MET A 59 11.02 18.55 11.14
C MET A 59 11.60 18.37 9.74
N ASN A 60 12.79 18.91 9.50
CA ASN A 60 13.51 18.60 8.26
C ASN A 60 14.00 17.16 8.28
N LEU A 61 13.87 16.46 7.17
CA LEU A 61 14.49 15.14 7.02
C LEU A 61 16.01 15.28 7.06
N PRO A 62 16.72 14.42 7.82
CA PRO A 62 18.17 14.38 7.77
C PRO A 62 18.63 13.91 6.38
N SER A 63 19.78 14.38 5.93
CA SER A 63 20.44 13.82 4.74
C SER A 63 21.14 12.52 5.14
N PHE A 64 20.79 11.42 4.50
CA PHE A 64 21.51 10.15 4.61
C PHE A 64 22.14 9.81 3.26
N LEU A 65 23.35 9.24 3.31
CA LEU A 65 23.92 8.58 2.15
C LEU A 65 23.30 7.18 2.08
N SER A 66 22.52 6.94 1.03
CA SER A 66 21.99 5.60 0.76
C SER A 66 23.13 4.73 0.24
N GLU A 67 23.54 3.73 0.99
CA GLU A 67 24.45 2.70 0.51
C GLU A 67 23.71 1.72 -0.39
N GLN A 68 24.41 1.14 -1.37
CA GLN A 68 23.82 0.09 -2.22
C GLN A 68 23.54 -1.14 -1.36
N VAL A 69 22.31 -1.60 -1.41
CA VAL A 69 21.87 -2.79 -0.68
C VAL A 69 22.10 -4.01 -1.57
N THR A 70 22.80 -5.02 -1.05
CA THR A 70 23.03 -6.29 -1.75
C THR A 70 21.74 -7.09 -1.85
N ILE A 71 21.40 -7.53 -3.06
CA ILE A 71 20.21 -8.36 -3.31
C ILE A 71 20.62 -9.83 -3.24
N TRP A 72 19.91 -10.62 -2.44
CA TRP A 72 20.11 -12.07 -2.35
C TRP A 72 19.22 -12.77 -3.40
N PRO A 73 19.77 -13.74 -4.18
CA PRO A 73 18.97 -14.50 -5.12
C PRO A 73 17.94 -15.37 -4.38
N TYR A 74 16.74 -15.46 -4.94
CA TYR A 74 15.67 -16.33 -4.48
C TYR A 74 15.87 -17.76 -4.98
N THR A 75 15.53 -18.79 -4.15
CA THR A 75 15.81 -20.20 -4.50
C THR A 75 14.65 -21.19 -4.42
N ASN A 76 13.50 -20.86 -3.80
CA ASN A 76 12.43 -21.84 -3.60
C ASN A 76 11.02 -21.33 -3.93
N SER A 77 10.20 -22.22 -4.54
CA SER A 77 8.76 -21.98 -4.75
C SER A 77 7.97 -22.26 -3.48
N ASP A 78 7.02 -21.38 -3.13
CA ASP A 78 6.10 -21.59 -2.02
C ASP A 78 4.95 -22.51 -2.47
N ALA A 79 4.88 -23.73 -1.94
CA ALA A 79 3.84 -24.71 -2.29
C ALA A 79 2.42 -24.24 -1.94
N GLN A 80 2.28 -23.43 -0.88
CA GLN A 80 0.97 -22.88 -0.51
C GLN A 80 0.52 -21.82 -1.52
N TYR A 81 1.46 -20.98 -2.00
CA TYR A 81 1.17 -20.01 -3.04
C TYR A 81 0.77 -20.70 -4.35
N ALA A 82 1.48 -21.76 -4.75
CA ALA A 82 1.17 -22.52 -5.95
C ALA A 82 -0.23 -23.14 -5.89
N ALA A 83 -0.57 -23.79 -4.77
CA ALA A 83 -1.91 -24.38 -4.59
C ALA A 83 -3.03 -23.31 -4.59
N ALA A 84 -2.79 -22.15 -4.00
CA ALA A 84 -3.73 -21.02 -4.03
C ALA A 84 -3.88 -20.47 -5.45
N PHE A 85 -2.78 -20.32 -6.19
CA PHE A 85 -2.78 -19.86 -7.58
C PHE A 85 -3.62 -20.77 -8.48
N GLU A 86 -3.47 -22.10 -8.38
CA GLU A 86 -4.25 -23.07 -9.16
C GLU A 86 -5.75 -22.99 -8.86
N GLN A 87 -6.12 -22.83 -7.58
CA GLN A 87 -7.53 -22.63 -7.20
C GLN A 87 -8.10 -21.35 -7.82
N ILE A 88 -7.34 -20.24 -7.77
CA ILE A 88 -7.76 -18.97 -8.34
C ILE A 88 -7.89 -19.07 -9.86
N GLN A 89 -6.93 -19.68 -10.55
CA GLN A 89 -7.02 -19.89 -11.99
C GLN A 89 -8.25 -20.68 -12.38
N THR A 90 -8.58 -21.73 -11.62
CA THR A 90 -9.81 -22.51 -11.85
C THR A 90 -11.07 -21.65 -11.73
N ILE A 91 -11.15 -20.77 -10.73
CA ILE A 91 -12.29 -19.87 -10.52
C ILE A 91 -12.40 -18.85 -11.67
N ILE A 92 -11.27 -18.29 -12.12
CA ILE A 92 -11.21 -17.32 -13.22
C ILE A 92 -11.63 -18.00 -14.54
N LEU A 93 -11.09 -19.17 -14.86
CA LEU A 93 -11.43 -19.91 -16.08
C LEU A 93 -12.90 -20.35 -16.13
N ASN A 94 -13.54 -20.53 -14.99
CA ASN A 94 -15.00 -20.76 -14.89
C ASN A 94 -15.84 -19.50 -15.05
N GLY A 95 -15.23 -18.33 -15.33
CA GLY A 95 -15.90 -17.07 -15.62
C GLY A 95 -16.59 -16.38 -14.45
N LYS A 96 -16.35 -16.81 -13.21
CA LYS A 96 -16.94 -16.21 -12.00
C LYS A 96 -16.20 -14.95 -11.54
N ILE A 97 -14.92 -14.87 -11.80
CA ILE A 97 -14.01 -13.78 -11.42
C ILE A 97 -13.12 -13.48 -12.62
N GLU A 98 -12.90 -12.23 -12.93
CA GLU A 98 -12.02 -11.79 -14.03
C GLU A 98 -10.57 -11.63 -13.56
N LYS A 99 -10.41 -11.15 -12.33
CA LYS A 99 -9.12 -10.89 -11.66
C LYS A 99 -9.23 -11.13 -10.17
N LEU A 100 -8.18 -11.67 -9.56
CA LEU A 100 -8.04 -11.77 -8.12
C LEU A 100 -6.59 -11.47 -7.72
N VAL A 101 -6.40 -10.66 -6.68
CA VAL A 101 -5.08 -10.41 -6.11
C VAL A 101 -4.79 -11.45 -5.04
N LEU A 102 -3.79 -12.31 -5.30
CA LEU A 102 -3.30 -13.28 -4.33
C LEU A 102 -2.16 -12.68 -3.53
N SER A 103 -2.30 -12.70 -2.21
CA SER A 103 -1.23 -12.26 -1.30
C SER A 103 -0.54 -13.42 -0.60
N ARG A 104 0.67 -13.14 -0.09
CA ARG A 104 1.41 -14.01 0.81
C ARG A 104 2.19 -13.21 1.83
N ILE A 105 2.60 -13.88 2.90
CA ILE A 105 3.42 -13.33 3.97
C ILE A 105 4.81 -13.96 3.91
N TRP A 106 5.83 -13.12 4.06
CA TRP A 106 7.18 -13.54 4.42
C TRP A 106 7.41 -13.18 5.89
N GLU A 107 7.75 -14.17 6.71
CA GLU A 107 8.00 -13.99 8.14
C GLU A 107 9.48 -14.28 8.46
N GLU A 108 10.13 -13.44 9.25
CA GLU A 108 11.49 -13.62 9.74
C GLU A 108 11.57 -13.25 11.22
N ALA A 109 12.37 -14.00 11.98
CA ALA A 109 12.69 -13.66 13.35
C ALA A 109 13.82 -12.63 13.42
N PHE A 110 13.80 -11.75 14.43
CA PHE A 110 14.87 -10.81 14.72
C PHE A 110 15.03 -10.64 16.24
N ASN A 111 16.21 -10.22 16.69
CA ASN A 111 16.48 -9.94 18.10
C ASN A 111 16.23 -8.47 18.44
N SER A 112 16.69 -7.58 17.57
CA SER A 112 16.52 -6.12 17.71
C SER A 112 16.48 -5.46 16.35
N VAL A 113 15.93 -4.25 16.26
CA VAL A 113 15.90 -3.44 15.04
C VAL A 113 16.05 -1.96 15.36
N ASP A 114 16.88 -1.26 14.59
CA ASP A 114 16.88 0.20 14.59
C ASP A 114 15.81 0.75 13.65
N ALA A 115 14.55 0.66 14.09
CA ALA A 115 13.37 1.03 13.30
C ALA A 115 13.36 2.52 12.91
N LEU A 116 13.96 3.41 13.72
CA LEU A 116 14.07 4.82 13.37
C LEU A 116 15.00 5.03 12.17
N ASN A 117 16.18 4.44 12.18
CA ASN A 117 17.09 4.54 11.04
C ASN A 117 16.52 3.86 9.80
N LEU A 118 15.84 2.71 9.94
CA LEU A 118 15.11 2.08 8.86
C LEU A 118 14.08 3.04 8.24
N PHE A 119 13.22 3.65 9.06
CA PHE A 119 12.20 4.60 8.58
C PHE A 119 12.82 5.79 7.86
N LEU A 120 13.87 6.38 8.42
CA LEU A 120 14.58 7.51 7.83
C LEU A 120 15.26 7.15 6.50
N GLU A 121 15.88 5.97 6.40
CA GLU A 121 16.46 5.48 5.14
C GLU A 121 15.37 5.27 4.07
N LEU A 122 14.27 4.61 4.41
CA LEU A 122 13.14 4.43 3.49
C LEU A 122 12.60 5.78 3.01
N SER A 123 12.57 6.81 3.85
CA SER A 123 12.12 8.14 3.47
C SER A 123 13.01 8.82 2.41
N GLN A 124 14.28 8.48 2.36
CA GLN A 124 15.20 8.97 1.32
C GLN A 124 15.09 8.19 0.02
N VAL A 125 14.80 6.90 0.11
CA VAL A 125 14.65 6.02 -1.06
C VAL A 125 13.31 6.25 -1.74
N TYR A 126 12.23 6.32 -0.97
CA TYR A 126 10.85 6.36 -1.45
C TYR A 126 10.24 7.77 -1.46
N LYS A 127 10.92 8.74 -2.09
CA LYS A 127 10.52 10.17 -2.11
C LYS A 127 9.14 10.45 -2.71
N ASN A 128 8.62 9.55 -3.55
CA ASN A 128 7.31 9.69 -4.21
C ASN A 128 6.22 8.84 -3.55
N HIS A 129 6.46 8.32 -2.34
CA HIS A 129 5.57 7.45 -1.60
C HIS A 129 5.06 8.13 -0.33
N ALA A 130 3.90 7.70 0.14
CA ALA A 130 3.45 8.03 1.48
C ALA A 130 4.08 7.03 2.45
N LEU A 131 4.91 7.53 3.36
CA LEU A 131 5.54 6.73 4.39
C LEU A 131 4.86 6.96 5.72
N TYR A 132 4.73 5.88 6.49
CA TYR A 132 4.31 5.93 7.88
C TYR A 132 5.07 4.89 8.72
N TRP A 133 5.20 5.18 10.00
CA TRP A 133 5.57 4.25 11.05
C TRP A 133 4.62 4.47 12.22
N LEU A 134 3.75 3.49 12.45
CA LEU A 134 2.71 3.51 13.48
C LEU A 134 2.99 2.43 14.52
N ARG A 135 2.93 2.80 15.79
CA ARG A 135 2.86 1.88 16.93
C ARG A 135 1.65 2.25 17.79
N HIS A 136 0.84 1.25 18.12
CA HIS A 136 -0.30 1.40 19.01
C HIS A 136 -0.59 0.07 19.70
N PRO A 137 -0.98 0.04 21.00
CA PRO A 137 -1.23 -1.22 21.74
C PRO A 137 -2.21 -2.17 21.08
N GLU A 138 -3.28 -1.67 20.47
CA GLU A 138 -4.32 -2.48 19.83
C GLU A 138 -4.00 -2.84 18.35
N ILE A 139 -3.14 -2.07 17.69
CA ILE A 139 -2.82 -2.25 16.27
C ILE A 139 -1.54 -3.06 16.09
N GLY A 140 -0.62 -2.98 17.06
CA GLY A 140 0.75 -3.45 16.92
C GLY A 140 1.65 -2.37 16.29
N GLU A 141 2.72 -2.79 15.67
CA GLU A 141 3.70 -1.90 15.06
C GLU A 141 3.82 -2.16 13.56
N TRP A 142 3.52 -1.12 12.77
CA TRP A 142 3.48 -1.16 11.32
C TRP A 142 4.35 -0.07 10.71
N MET A 143 5.03 -0.41 9.61
CA MET A 143 5.77 0.55 8.79
C MET A 143 5.49 0.28 7.32
N GLY A 144 5.30 1.34 6.54
CA GLY A 144 5.00 1.21 5.12
C GLY A 144 5.45 2.39 4.28
N ALA A 145 5.61 2.10 2.97
CA ALA A 145 5.98 3.07 1.94
C ALA A 145 5.05 2.90 0.72
N SER A 146 3.85 3.45 0.82
CA SER A 146 2.83 3.26 -0.21
C SER A 146 3.00 4.17 -1.42
N PRO A 147 3.00 3.61 -2.64
CA PRO A 147 2.96 4.38 -3.87
C PRO A 147 1.54 4.79 -4.29
N GLU A 148 0.49 4.18 -3.72
CA GLU A 148 -0.87 4.20 -4.25
C GLU A 148 -1.78 5.14 -3.46
N LEU A 149 -2.15 6.25 -4.11
CA LEU A 149 -3.17 7.17 -3.62
C LEU A 149 -4.56 6.55 -3.80
N LEU A 150 -5.27 6.29 -2.71
CA LEU A 150 -6.64 5.80 -2.75
C LEU A 150 -7.63 6.93 -3.03
N LEU A 151 -7.53 8.04 -2.28
CA LEU A 151 -8.35 9.23 -2.48
C LEU A 151 -7.66 10.44 -1.86
N LYS A 152 -7.65 11.54 -2.59
CA LYS A 152 -7.31 12.87 -2.08
C LYS A 152 -8.48 13.81 -2.35
N LYS A 153 -8.85 14.62 -1.38
CA LYS A 153 -9.85 15.67 -1.52
C LYS A 153 -9.24 17.03 -1.18
N ASN A 154 -9.58 18.03 -1.97
CA ASN A 154 -9.22 19.41 -1.72
C ASN A 154 -10.43 20.30 -2.08
N GLY A 155 -11.14 20.77 -1.07
CA GLY A 155 -12.45 21.37 -1.26
C GLY A 155 -13.44 20.41 -1.94
N LYS A 156 -13.92 20.77 -3.13
CA LYS A 156 -14.84 19.93 -3.95
C LYS A 156 -14.11 19.01 -4.92
N ARG A 157 -12.82 19.22 -5.18
CA ARG A 157 -12.05 18.41 -6.14
C ARG A 157 -11.51 17.18 -5.47
N ILE A 158 -11.77 16.00 -6.06
CA ILE A 158 -11.22 14.71 -5.64
C ILE A 158 -10.21 14.21 -6.66
N PHE A 159 -9.22 13.46 -6.18
CA PHE A 159 -8.14 12.90 -6.98
C PHE A 159 -7.87 11.48 -6.53
N THR A 160 -7.56 10.62 -7.49
CA THR A 160 -7.01 9.28 -7.28
C THR A 160 -6.16 8.89 -8.48
N HIS A 161 -5.63 7.69 -8.49
CA HIS A 161 -5.02 7.14 -9.70
C HIS A 161 -5.27 5.63 -9.81
N ALA A 162 -5.38 5.13 -11.03
CA ALA A 162 -5.25 3.72 -11.32
C ALA A 162 -3.75 3.40 -11.44
N LEU A 163 -3.27 2.46 -10.61
CA LEU A 163 -1.91 1.96 -10.63
C LEU A 163 -1.97 0.44 -10.71
N ALA A 164 -1.75 -0.11 -11.90
CA ALA A 164 -1.84 -1.56 -12.14
C ALA A 164 -0.99 -1.94 -13.35
N GLY A 165 -0.75 -3.24 -13.52
CA GLY A 165 0.24 -3.72 -14.47
C GLY A 165 1.66 -3.42 -13.96
N THR A 166 2.38 -4.46 -13.54
CA THR A 166 3.73 -4.33 -12.95
C THR A 166 4.74 -5.07 -13.80
N LEU A 167 5.89 -4.45 -14.04
CA LEU A 167 7.03 -5.09 -14.67
C LEU A 167 8.33 -4.63 -13.99
N GLY A 168 9.33 -5.51 -13.95
CA GLY A 168 10.70 -5.11 -13.64
C GLY A 168 11.22 -4.09 -14.68
N LEU A 169 12.05 -3.13 -14.27
CA LEU A 169 12.58 -2.10 -15.18
C LEU A 169 13.32 -2.68 -16.40
N GLN A 170 13.90 -3.89 -16.26
CA GLN A 170 14.62 -4.58 -17.33
C GLN A 170 13.70 -5.40 -18.26
N ASN A 171 12.42 -5.57 -17.89
CA ASN A 171 11.46 -6.34 -18.65
C ASN A 171 10.80 -5.44 -19.70
N GLY A 172 11.14 -5.48 -20.92
CA GLY A 172 10.56 -4.85 -22.11
C GLY A 172 9.32 -3.94 -21.96
N PRO A 173 8.56 -3.68 -23.00
CA PRO A 173 7.33 -2.88 -22.92
C PRO A 173 6.18 -3.67 -22.26
N PHE A 174 5.17 -2.97 -21.75
CA PHE A 174 3.95 -3.58 -21.23
C PHE A 174 3.19 -4.37 -22.30
N GLY A 175 2.87 -5.62 -21.96
CA GLY A 175 2.09 -6.52 -22.81
C GLY A 175 0.58 -6.31 -22.69
N THR A 176 -0.16 -7.23 -23.31
CA THR A 176 -1.64 -7.20 -23.28
C THR A 176 -2.18 -7.41 -21.86
N LYS A 177 -1.60 -8.35 -21.09
CA LYS A 177 -2.00 -8.63 -19.71
C LYS A 177 -1.97 -7.38 -18.83
N GLU A 178 -0.83 -6.69 -18.80
CA GLU A 178 -0.65 -5.53 -17.93
C GLU A 178 -1.58 -4.37 -18.35
N LYS A 179 -1.82 -4.18 -19.65
CA LYS A 179 -2.74 -3.16 -20.17
C LYS A 179 -4.20 -3.48 -19.83
N GLU A 180 -4.63 -4.73 -19.95
CA GLU A 180 -5.97 -5.17 -19.57
C GLU A 180 -6.19 -5.02 -18.05
N GLU A 181 -5.22 -5.45 -17.23
CA GLU A 181 -5.25 -5.26 -15.80
C GLU A 181 -5.41 -3.79 -15.41
N HIS A 182 -4.63 -2.89 -16.03
CA HIS A 182 -4.73 -1.47 -15.79
C HIS A 182 -6.08 -0.88 -16.22
N LEU A 183 -6.62 -1.33 -17.37
CA LEU A 183 -7.92 -0.88 -17.86
C LEU A 183 -9.06 -1.28 -16.92
N MET A 184 -9.01 -2.48 -16.32
CA MET A 184 -10.00 -2.93 -15.32
C MET A 184 -10.04 -1.98 -14.12
N VAL A 185 -8.88 -1.59 -13.58
CA VAL A 185 -8.78 -0.68 -12.44
C VAL A 185 -9.27 0.73 -12.82
N SER A 186 -8.85 1.26 -13.96
CA SER A 186 -9.24 2.59 -14.43
C SER A 186 -10.74 2.69 -14.66
N ARG A 187 -11.36 1.64 -15.24
CA ARG A 187 -12.81 1.54 -15.46
C ARG A 187 -13.56 1.52 -14.14
N PHE A 188 -13.15 0.67 -13.20
CA PHE A 188 -13.77 0.59 -11.88
C PHE A 188 -13.79 1.95 -11.17
N ILE A 189 -12.67 2.68 -11.17
CA ILE A 189 -12.60 4.01 -10.54
C ILE A 189 -13.56 4.99 -11.22
N LYS A 190 -13.56 5.04 -12.56
CA LYS A 190 -14.44 5.92 -13.32
C LYS A 190 -15.93 5.61 -13.05
N GLU A 191 -16.31 4.34 -13.06
CA GLU A 191 -17.67 3.90 -12.77
C GLU A 191 -18.07 4.22 -11.32
N THR A 192 -17.17 4.00 -10.37
CA THR A 192 -17.39 4.39 -8.98
C THR A 192 -17.66 5.89 -8.87
N PHE A 193 -16.86 6.73 -9.50
CA PHE A 193 -17.05 8.18 -9.49
C PHE A 193 -18.42 8.57 -10.09
N LEU A 194 -18.79 8.00 -11.22
CA LEU A 194 -20.10 8.24 -11.86
C LEU A 194 -21.25 7.82 -10.96
N ASN A 195 -21.20 6.61 -10.40
CA ASN A 195 -22.27 6.04 -9.57
C ASN A 195 -22.48 6.82 -8.27
N TRP A 196 -21.44 7.51 -7.78
CA TRP A 196 -21.52 8.35 -6.58
C TRP A 196 -21.76 9.83 -6.89
N GLY A 197 -22.10 10.17 -8.14
CA GLY A 197 -22.52 11.51 -8.55
C GLY A 197 -21.37 12.50 -8.71
N ALA A 198 -20.14 12.01 -8.92
CA ALA A 198 -19.02 12.88 -9.29
C ALA A 198 -19.20 13.38 -10.73
N SER A 199 -18.78 14.61 -10.98
CA SER A 199 -18.86 15.29 -12.28
C SER A 199 -17.48 15.76 -12.72
N GLN A 200 -17.37 16.26 -13.96
CA GLN A 200 -16.09 16.76 -14.52
C GLN A 200 -14.96 15.73 -14.34
N ILE A 201 -15.24 14.46 -14.69
CA ILE A 201 -14.26 13.38 -14.53
C ILE A 201 -13.21 13.50 -15.63
N GLU A 202 -11.96 13.64 -15.25
CA GLU A 202 -10.79 13.73 -16.13
C GLU A 202 -9.87 12.53 -15.90
N LEU A 203 -9.39 11.94 -16.99
CA LEU A 203 -8.40 10.85 -16.97
C LEU A 203 -7.18 11.28 -17.79
N VAL A 204 -6.00 11.22 -17.17
CA VAL A 204 -4.71 11.52 -17.82
C VAL A 204 -3.84 10.28 -17.76
N GLY A 205 -3.62 9.64 -18.89
CA GLY A 205 -2.86 8.39 -19.01
C GLY A 205 -3.53 7.39 -19.94
N PRO A 206 -3.10 6.11 -19.94
CA PRO A 206 -2.02 5.57 -19.10
C PRO A 206 -0.62 6.01 -19.55
N TYR A 207 0.28 6.14 -18.60
CA TYR A 207 1.71 6.36 -18.83
C TYR A 207 2.55 5.45 -17.94
N GLU A 208 3.81 5.22 -18.31
CA GLU A 208 4.74 4.45 -17.50
C GLU A 208 5.17 5.26 -16.27
N TRP A 209 5.13 4.64 -15.12
CA TRP A 209 5.55 5.24 -13.86
C TRP A 209 6.51 4.31 -13.12
N GLU A 210 7.72 4.78 -12.91
CA GLU A 210 8.79 4.01 -12.28
C GLU A 210 8.81 4.20 -10.75
N THR A 211 9.04 3.12 -10.04
CA THR A 211 9.10 3.13 -8.59
C THR A 211 10.07 2.07 -8.05
N GLY A 212 11.24 2.49 -7.65
CA GLY A 212 12.33 1.60 -7.26
C GLY A 212 12.84 0.80 -8.46
N LYS A 213 12.72 -0.52 -8.40
CA LYS A 213 13.19 -1.45 -9.45
C LYS A 213 12.08 -1.94 -10.39
N ILE A 214 10.86 -1.47 -10.21
CA ILE A 214 9.69 -1.85 -11.00
C ILE A 214 9.04 -0.63 -11.64
N LYS A 215 8.28 -0.86 -12.71
CA LYS A 215 7.45 0.13 -13.38
C LYS A 215 6.00 -0.33 -13.43
N HIS A 216 5.08 0.61 -13.46
CA HIS A 216 3.65 0.41 -13.52
C HIS A 216 3.03 1.23 -14.65
N LEU A 217 1.85 0.83 -15.12
CA LEU A 217 0.96 1.73 -15.84
C LEU A 217 0.19 2.58 -14.84
N LYS A 218 0.14 3.89 -15.07
CA LYS A 218 -0.55 4.86 -14.23
C LYS A 218 -1.49 5.74 -15.04
N THR A 219 -2.71 5.95 -14.53
CA THR A 219 -3.66 6.95 -15.01
C THR A 219 -4.08 7.81 -13.83
N ASP A 220 -3.83 9.12 -13.90
CA ASP A 220 -4.33 10.08 -12.91
C ASP A 220 -5.81 10.37 -13.23
N ILE A 221 -6.65 10.36 -12.19
CA ILE A 221 -8.09 10.53 -12.29
C ILE A 221 -8.52 11.61 -11.32
N SER A 222 -9.27 12.59 -11.80
CA SER A 222 -9.82 13.65 -10.97
C SER A 222 -11.28 13.93 -11.32
N ALA A 223 -12.03 14.47 -10.36
CA ALA A 223 -13.43 14.81 -10.53
C ALA A 223 -13.87 15.88 -9.54
N ASP A 224 -15.01 16.53 -9.81
CA ASP A 224 -15.72 17.35 -8.83
C ASP A 224 -16.73 16.46 -8.07
N TYR A 225 -16.68 16.55 -6.74
CA TYR A 225 -17.55 15.77 -5.86
C TYR A 225 -17.98 16.59 -4.65
N ALA A 226 -19.28 16.79 -4.51
CA ALA A 226 -19.87 17.58 -3.42
C ALA A 226 -20.43 16.71 -2.28
N GLY A 227 -20.44 15.38 -2.45
CA GLY A 227 -20.95 14.46 -1.45
C GLY A 227 -19.98 14.21 -0.30
N ASN A 228 -20.38 13.28 0.57
CA ASN A 228 -19.53 12.85 1.70
C ASN A 228 -18.33 12.02 1.17
N GLU A 229 -17.13 12.50 1.46
CA GLU A 229 -15.90 11.82 0.99
C GLU A 229 -15.75 10.38 1.50
N LEU A 230 -16.31 10.08 2.68
CA LEU A 230 -16.25 8.73 3.25
C LEU A 230 -16.98 7.72 2.38
N ASP A 231 -18.09 8.10 1.79
CA ASP A 231 -18.90 7.20 0.96
C ASP A 231 -18.11 6.79 -0.29
N ILE A 232 -17.49 7.75 -0.97
CA ILE A 232 -16.69 7.45 -2.17
C ILE A 232 -15.38 6.75 -1.84
N LEU A 233 -14.76 7.08 -0.69
CA LEU A 233 -13.56 6.40 -0.19
C LEU A 233 -13.84 4.91 0.06
N LEU A 234 -14.94 4.57 0.74
CA LEU A 234 -15.33 3.19 1.02
C LEU A 234 -15.82 2.46 -0.24
N ALA A 235 -16.41 3.17 -1.21
CA ALA A 235 -16.76 2.59 -2.50
C ALA A 235 -15.52 2.19 -3.31
N LEU A 236 -14.47 3.00 -3.27
CA LEU A 236 -13.18 2.68 -3.88
C LEU A 236 -12.43 1.55 -3.15
N HIS A 237 -12.61 1.43 -1.83
CA HIS A 237 -11.89 0.46 -1.02
C HIS A 237 -12.65 -0.87 -0.82
N PRO A 238 -11.95 -2.05 -0.89
CA PRO A 238 -10.67 -2.23 -1.56
C PRO A 238 -10.85 -2.16 -3.09
N SER A 239 -9.87 -1.57 -3.76
CA SER A 239 -9.88 -1.44 -5.22
C SER A 239 -9.56 -2.78 -5.90
N PRO A 240 -9.89 -2.97 -7.19
CA PRO A 240 -9.48 -4.16 -7.94
C PRO A 240 -7.95 -4.32 -8.08
N ALA A 241 -7.20 -3.26 -7.84
CA ALA A 241 -5.73 -3.33 -7.80
C ALA A 241 -5.22 -4.19 -6.63
N VAL A 242 -6.00 -4.31 -5.55
CA VAL A 242 -5.63 -5.03 -4.33
C VAL A 242 -6.61 -6.14 -3.92
N SER A 243 -7.77 -6.23 -4.57
CA SER A 243 -8.77 -7.30 -4.33
C SER A 243 -9.03 -8.13 -5.59
N GLY A 244 -9.80 -7.62 -6.52
CA GLY A 244 -10.15 -8.27 -7.77
C GLY A 244 -11.49 -7.80 -8.32
N LEU A 245 -11.96 -8.46 -9.38
CA LEU A 245 -13.23 -8.18 -10.06
C LEU A 245 -13.97 -9.48 -10.43
N PRO A 246 -15.31 -9.55 -10.22
CA PRO A 246 -16.12 -8.57 -9.48
C PRO A 246 -15.72 -8.48 -8.02
N LYS A 247 -15.86 -7.30 -7.39
CA LYS A 247 -15.29 -6.97 -6.09
C LYS A 247 -15.70 -7.94 -4.96
N GLN A 248 -16.99 -8.20 -4.81
CA GLN A 248 -17.50 -8.98 -3.69
C GLN A 248 -17.12 -10.47 -3.82
N GLU A 249 -17.19 -11.01 -5.02
CA GLU A 249 -16.78 -12.40 -5.34
C GLU A 249 -15.30 -12.59 -5.10
N ALA A 250 -14.48 -11.61 -5.52
CA ALA A 250 -13.05 -11.63 -5.30
C ALA A 250 -12.69 -11.58 -3.80
N ILE A 251 -13.33 -10.72 -3.01
CA ILE A 251 -13.12 -10.65 -1.55
C ILE A 251 -13.48 -12.00 -0.89
N THR A 252 -14.61 -12.59 -1.27
CA THR A 252 -15.04 -13.90 -0.74
C THR A 252 -14.04 -15.00 -1.10
N ALA A 253 -13.55 -15.01 -2.33
CA ALA A 253 -12.55 -15.98 -2.76
C ALA A 253 -11.21 -15.79 -2.02
N ILE A 254 -10.74 -14.55 -1.83
CA ILE A 254 -9.54 -14.23 -1.04
C ILE A 254 -9.67 -14.81 0.37
N GLN A 255 -10.78 -14.55 1.06
CA GLN A 255 -11.00 -15.03 2.44
C GLN A 255 -11.03 -16.55 2.55
N ASN A 256 -11.44 -17.26 1.51
CA ASN A 256 -11.49 -18.74 1.49
C ASN A 256 -10.15 -19.38 1.10
N ILE A 257 -9.38 -18.72 0.24
CA ILE A 257 -8.15 -19.29 -0.36
C ILE A 257 -6.91 -18.93 0.46
N GLU A 258 -6.77 -17.67 0.86
CA GLU A 258 -5.62 -17.25 1.66
C GLU A 258 -5.67 -17.86 3.06
N LYS A 259 -4.55 -18.46 3.50
CA LYS A 259 -4.45 -19.10 4.81
C LYS A 259 -3.96 -18.16 5.91
N HIS A 260 -3.67 -16.92 5.57
CA HIS A 260 -3.25 -15.85 6.47
C HIS A 260 -4.27 -14.72 6.49
N ASN A 261 -4.22 -13.92 7.53
CA ASN A 261 -4.98 -12.68 7.61
C ASN A 261 -4.13 -11.55 7.03
N ARG A 262 -4.70 -10.77 6.12
CA ARG A 262 -4.05 -9.57 5.58
C ARG A 262 -3.89 -8.47 6.61
N ALA A 263 -4.68 -8.49 7.67
CA ALA A 263 -4.75 -7.43 8.68
C ALA A 263 -4.89 -6.05 7.99
N PHE A 264 -3.94 -5.15 8.18
CA PHE A 264 -3.96 -3.83 7.54
C PHE A 264 -3.31 -3.79 6.15
N TYR A 265 -2.65 -4.87 5.70
CA TYR A 265 -2.13 -4.94 4.33
C TYR A 265 -3.28 -4.85 3.32
N THR A 266 -3.12 -4.03 2.30
CA THR A 266 -4.15 -3.69 1.33
C THR A 266 -5.39 -3.00 1.91
N GLY A 267 -5.36 -2.64 3.20
CA GLY A 267 -6.22 -1.65 3.80
C GLY A 267 -5.82 -0.24 3.36
N PHE A 268 -6.14 0.77 4.15
CA PHE A 268 -5.69 2.13 3.86
C PHE A 268 -5.34 2.91 5.11
N PHE A 269 -4.53 3.94 4.94
CA PHE A 269 -4.20 4.91 5.95
C PHE A 269 -4.22 6.33 5.36
N GLY A 270 -4.36 7.32 6.22
CA GLY A 270 -4.31 8.70 5.75
C GLY A 270 -4.79 9.72 6.77
N TRP A 271 -4.89 10.94 6.32
CA TRP A 271 -5.22 12.09 7.13
C TRP A 271 -6.46 12.77 6.59
N LYS A 272 -7.36 13.14 7.51
CA LYS A 272 -8.57 13.90 7.24
C LYS A 272 -8.54 15.20 8.02
N GLN A 273 -8.79 16.29 7.30
CA GLN A 273 -9.04 17.64 7.81
C GLN A 273 -10.36 18.14 7.24
N PRO A 274 -10.94 19.23 7.75
CA PRO A 274 -12.25 19.71 7.30
C PRO A 274 -12.38 19.90 5.77
N GLU A 275 -11.38 20.49 5.11
CA GLU A 275 -11.40 20.80 3.68
C GLU A 275 -10.37 19.99 2.86
N HIS A 276 -9.58 19.15 3.53
CA HIS A 276 -8.50 18.40 2.89
C HIS A 276 -8.40 17.01 3.49
N SER A 277 -8.32 16.00 2.62
CA SER A 277 -7.98 14.65 3.04
C SER A 277 -7.07 13.97 2.04
N GLU A 278 -6.28 13.02 2.51
CA GLU A 278 -5.37 12.25 1.68
C GLU A 278 -5.21 10.86 2.27
N PHE A 279 -5.68 9.84 1.53
CA PHE A 279 -5.68 8.44 1.91
C PHE A 279 -4.89 7.61 0.92
N PHE A 280 -4.12 6.66 1.42
CA PHE A 280 -3.25 5.78 0.64
C PHE A 280 -3.58 4.32 0.93
N VAL A 281 -3.53 3.48 -0.08
CA VAL A 281 -3.63 2.02 0.10
C VAL A 281 -2.41 1.54 0.89
N ASN A 282 -2.59 0.70 1.89
CA ASN A 282 -1.47 0.21 2.70
C ASN A 282 -0.72 -0.91 1.96
N LEU A 283 0.29 -0.50 1.21
CA LEU A 283 1.16 -1.34 0.40
C LEU A 283 2.63 -1.15 0.78
N ARG A 284 3.46 -2.10 0.36
CA ARG A 284 4.88 -2.10 0.72
C ARG A 284 5.03 -1.85 2.21
N CYS A 285 4.39 -2.69 3.00
CA CYS A 285 4.36 -2.57 4.44
C CYS A 285 4.90 -3.83 5.11
N LEU A 286 5.32 -3.64 6.34
CA LEU A 286 5.73 -4.67 7.27
C LEU A 286 5.04 -4.48 8.61
N GLU A 287 4.83 -5.59 9.31
CA GLU A 287 4.35 -5.65 10.69
C GLU A 287 5.48 -6.17 11.57
N MET A 288 5.72 -5.50 12.67
CA MET A 288 6.64 -5.96 13.72
C MET A 288 5.83 -6.43 14.92
N HIS A 289 5.92 -7.69 15.26
CA HIS A 289 5.21 -8.26 16.41
C HIS A 289 6.13 -9.16 17.21
N GLN A 290 6.35 -8.82 18.48
CA GLN A 290 7.32 -9.52 19.33
C GLN A 290 8.70 -9.58 18.66
N ASN A 291 9.23 -10.77 18.40
CA ASN A 291 10.53 -11.00 17.76
C ASN A 291 10.39 -11.43 16.30
N LYS A 292 9.30 -11.07 15.62
CA LYS A 292 9.01 -11.43 14.24
C LYS A 292 8.61 -10.21 13.42
N VAL A 293 9.12 -10.16 12.20
CA VAL A 293 8.66 -9.24 11.17
C VAL A 293 7.91 -10.01 10.10
N ARG A 294 6.80 -9.43 9.63
CA ARG A 294 6.03 -9.93 8.50
C ARG A 294 6.04 -8.92 7.38
N PHE A 295 6.45 -9.36 6.20
CA PHE A 295 6.33 -8.60 4.96
C PHE A 295 5.13 -9.12 4.20
N TYR A 296 4.27 -8.21 3.78
CA TYR A 296 3.09 -8.53 2.99
C TYR A 296 3.33 -8.16 1.53
N VAL A 297 3.07 -9.11 0.64
CA VAL A 297 3.21 -8.95 -0.80
C VAL A 297 2.05 -9.63 -1.53
N GLY A 298 1.75 -9.20 -2.76
CA GLY A 298 0.70 -9.82 -3.58
C GLY A 298 0.80 -9.42 -5.03
N GLY A 299 0.22 -10.24 -5.90
CA GLY A 299 0.16 -10.06 -7.34
C GLY A 299 -1.24 -10.31 -7.90
N GLY A 300 -1.58 -9.66 -9.00
CA GLY A 300 -2.86 -9.79 -9.69
C GLY A 300 -2.89 -11.01 -10.58
N ILE A 301 -3.73 -11.99 -10.26
CA ILE A 301 -3.96 -13.19 -11.06
C ILE A 301 -5.10 -12.96 -12.03
N THR A 302 -4.86 -13.23 -13.31
CA THR A 302 -5.84 -13.19 -14.41
C THR A 302 -5.79 -14.51 -15.19
N ALA A 303 -6.64 -14.70 -16.20
CA ALA A 303 -6.62 -15.89 -17.05
C ALA A 303 -5.28 -16.11 -17.77
N GLN A 304 -4.52 -15.05 -18.01
CA GLN A 304 -3.22 -15.09 -18.70
C GLN A 304 -2.02 -15.26 -17.76
N SER A 305 -2.26 -15.28 -16.44
CA SER A 305 -1.20 -15.38 -15.44
C SER A 305 -0.48 -16.72 -15.47
N GLN A 306 0.83 -16.69 -15.23
CA GLN A 306 1.70 -17.86 -15.13
C GLN A 306 2.31 -17.92 -13.72
N LEU A 307 2.18 -19.06 -13.04
CA LEU A 307 2.58 -19.24 -11.65
C LEU A 307 3.97 -18.67 -11.34
N HIS A 308 4.98 -19.05 -12.11
CA HIS A 308 6.36 -18.62 -11.84
C HIS A 308 6.54 -17.10 -11.95
N ARG A 309 5.89 -16.44 -12.93
CA ARG A 309 5.98 -15.00 -13.11
C ARG A 309 5.30 -14.23 -11.99
N GLU A 310 4.11 -14.70 -11.57
CA GLU A 310 3.38 -14.06 -10.46
C GLU A 310 4.13 -14.23 -9.14
N PHE A 311 4.76 -15.39 -8.96
CA PHE A 311 5.59 -15.62 -7.79
C PHE A 311 6.83 -14.73 -7.78
N GLU A 312 7.56 -14.63 -8.91
CA GLU A 312 8.70 -13.74 -9.07
C GLU A 312 8.32 -12.27 -8.82
N GLU A 313 7.16 -11.82 -9.33
CA GLU A 313 6.65 -10.46 -9.07
C GLU A 313 6.47 -10.20 -7.56
N THR A 314 5.98 -11.17 -6.79
CA THR A 314 5.87 -11.02 -5.34
C THR A 314 7.24 -10.93 -4.65
N GLU A 315 8.25 -11.66 -5.15
CA GLU A 315 9.62 -11.55 -4.65
C GLU A 315 10.22 -10.17 -4.96
N GLU A 316 10.05 -9.66 -6.18
CA GLU A 316 10.48 -8.32 -6.54
C GLU A 316 9.83 -7.25 -5.63
N LYS A 317 8.53 -7.41 -5.31
CA LYS A 317 7.81 -6.52 -4.39
C LYS A 317 8.35 -6.61 -2.96
N ARG A 318 8.71 -7.81 -2.48
CA ARG A 318 9.36 -7.99 -1.17
C ARG A 318 10.68 -7.23 -1.09
N MET A 319 11.45 -7.27 -2.17
CA MET A 319 12.74 -6.56 -2.26
C MET A 319 12.62 -5.02 -2.17
N ALA A 320 11.42 -4.47 -2.19
CA ALA A 320 11.23 -3.06 -1.92
C ALA A 320 11.57 -2.67 -0.46
N LEU A 321 11.33 -3.56 0.52
CA LEU A 321 11.58 -3.28 1.93
C LEU A 321 12.64 -4.18 2.56
N TYR A 322 12.67 -5.45 2.18
CA TYR A 322 13.48 -6.47 2.84
C TYR A 322 14.98 -6.14 2.94
N PRO A 323 15.66 -5.64 1.91
CA PRO A 323 17.07 -5.33 2.01
C PRO A 323 17.38 -4.23 3.03
N TYR A 324 16.52 -3.21 3.12
CA TYR A 324 16.65 -2.14 4.10
C TYR A 324 16.38 -2.65 5.51
N TRP A 325 15.35 -3.48 5.68
CA TRP A 325 15.08 -4.17 6.93
C TRP A 325 16.30 -4.95 7.40
N LYS A 326 16.89 -5.79 6.53
CA LYS A 326 18.02 -6.67 6.86
C LYS A 326 19.26 -5.89 7.29
N LYS A 327 19.45 -4.68 6.77
CA LYS A 327 20.54 -3.77 7.17
C LYS A 327 20.38 -3.26 8.61
N HIS A 328 19.15 -3.08 9.09
CA HIS A 328 18.84 -2.48 10.39
C HIS A 328 18.36 -3.50 11.43
N ALA A 329 18.14 -4.77 11.07
CA ALA A 329 17.74 -5.86 11.97
C ALA A 329 18.96 -6.70 12.39
N TYR A 330 19.01 -7.10 13.68
CA TYR A 330 20.12 -7.84 14.28
C TYR A 330 19.63 -9.11 14.96
#